data_463cc4bfdf7e5e610c6b280dd3066728
#
_entry.id   463cc4bfdf7e5e610c6b280dd3066728
#
_cell.length_a   1.000
_cell.length_b   1.000
_cell.length_c   1.000
_cell.angle_alpha   90.00
_cell.angle_beta   90.00
_cell.angle_gamma   90.00
#
_symmetry.space_group_name_H-M   'P 1'
#
loop_
_entity.id
_entity.type
_entity.pdbx_description
1 polymer ?
#
loop_
_entity_poly.entity_id
_entity_poly.type
_entity_poly.pdbx_seq_one_letter_code
_entity_poly.pdbx_strand_id
1 'polypeptide(L)'
;MDKMVPYPSGAIVPERDVDKRPVLETHHLGIDFGGLTAVDEFSLTVGKTEIAGLIGPNGAGKTTVFNLLTNVYQPSRGSIILDGKSTAGKTTSQVNRMGIARTFQNIRLFSNMSVLDNVKVGLHNSIKEGFFSSVTHGFGYKKAEKTANERAIELLDFFSMADVANKEAG
;
A
#
# COMPACT_ATOMS: atom_id res chain seq x y z
N MET A 1 2.94 -28.42 1.64
CA MET A 1 2.37 -28.07 0.32
C MET A 1 3.47 -27.40 -0.48
N ASP A 2 4.02 -28.12 -1.45
CA ASP A 2 5.10 -27.62 -2.30
C ASP A 2 4.63 -26.37 -3.03
N LYS A 3 5.39 -25.28 -2.87
CA LYS A 3 5.17 -24.07 -3.63
C LYS A 3 5.54 -24.35 -5.08
N MET A 4 4.54 -24.63 -5.91
CA MET A 4 4.74 -24.81 -7.33
C MET A 4 5.12 -23.45 -7.93
N VAL A 5 6.42 -23.21 -8.03
CA VAL A 5 6.96 -22.14 -8.88
C VAL A 5 7.20 -22.79 -10.24
N PRO A 6 6.48 -22.41 -11.30
CA PRO A 6 6.68 -23.00 -12.62
C PRO A 6 7.94 -22.41 -13.28
N TYR A 7 9.10 -22.74 -12.76
CA TYR A 7 10.33 -22.46 -13.47
C TYR A 7 10.61 -23.57 -14.46
N PRO A 8 10.96 -23.26 -15.72
CA PRO A 8 11.37 -24.27 -16.67
C PRO A 8 12.60 -25.00 -16.12
N SER A 9 12.65 -26.33 -16.36
CA SER A 9 13.77 -27.17 -15.96
C SER A 9 15.08 -26.57 -16.49
N GLY A 10 16.04 -26.28 -15.63
CA GLY A 10 17.31 -25.64 -15.96
C GLY A 10 17.34 -24.11 -15.80
N ALA A 11 16.27 -23.47 -15.37
CA ALA A 11 16.32 -22.05 -15.03
C ALA A 11 17.16 -21.83 -13.76
N ILE A 12 18.03 -20.82 -13.81
CA ILE A 12 18.72 -20.33 -12.61
C ILE A 12 17.68 -19.54 -11.83
N VAL A 13 17.19 -20.10 -10.71
CA VAL A 13 16.31 -19.40 -9.79
C VAL A 13 17.19 -18.56 -8.87
N PRO A 14 17.12 -17.22 -8.94
CA PRO A 14 17.89 -16.41 -8.01
C PRO A 14 17.41 -16.69 -6.58
N GLU A 15 18.34 -16.61 -5.62
CA GLU A 15 17.99 -16.70 -4.19
C GLU A 15 16.90 -15.68 -3.86
N ARG A 16 15.80 -16.15 -3.27
CA ARG A 16 14.68 -15.27 -2.91
C ARG A 16 15.08 -14.35 -1.77
N ASP A 17 14.78 -13.06 -1.90
CA ASP A 17 15.05 -12.05 -0.87
C ASP A 17 14.31 -12.35 0.46
N VAL A 18 13.21 -13.10 0.38
CA VAL A 18 12.44 -13.56 1.54
C VAL A 18 13.26 -14.40 2.52
N ASP A 19 14.23 -15.15 2.02
CA ASP A 19 15.07 -16.04 2.85
C ASP A 19 16.04 -15.24 3.72
N LYS A 20 16.34 -14.00 3.32
CA LYS A 20 17.22 -13.09 4.05
C LYS A 20 16.43 -12.10 4.92
N ARG A 21 15.40 -11.50 4.37
CA ARG A 21 14.63 -10.45 5.04
C ARG A 21 13.21 -10.33 4.46
N PRO A 22 12.23 -11.04 5.02
CA PRO A 22 10.86 -10.87 4.62
C PRO A 22 10.36 -9.45 4.98
N VAL A 23 9.65 -8.81 4.06
CA VAL A 23 9.02 -7.51 4.29
C VAL A 23 7.55 -7.68 4.65
N LEU A 24 6.90 -8.70 4.09
CA LEU A 24 5.50 -9.02 4.37
C LEU A 24 5.37 -10.52 4.62
N GLU A 25 4.75 -10.87 5.72
CA GLU A 25 4.44 -12.24 6.08
C GLU A 25 2.96 -12.35 6.48
N THR A 26 2.30 -13.40 6.05
CA THR A 26 0.99 -13.80 6.55
C THR A 26 1.04 -15.24 7.01
N HIS A 27 0.46 -15.52 8.16
CA HIS A 27 0.46 -16.86 8.76
C HIS A 27 -0.98 -17.31 8.98
N HIS A 28 -1.41 -18.38 8.29
CA HIS A 28 -2.73 -19.00 8.42
C HIS A 28 -3.89 -18.01 8.43
N LEU A 29 -3.83 -17.04 7.52
CA LEU A 29 -4.78 -15.94 7.48
C LEU A 29 -6.15 -16.44 7.03
N GLY A 30 -7.17 -16.08 7.78
CA GLY A 30 -8.55 -16.43 7.46
C GLY A 30 -9.54 -15.34 7.86
N ILE A 31 -10.64 -15.27 7.13
CA ILE A 31 -11.76 -14.37 7.45
C ILE A 31 -13.10 -15.01 7.12
N ASP A 32 -14.03 -14.86 8.05
CA ASP A 32 -15.40 -15.33 7.94
C ASP A 32 -16.38 -14.14 7.91
N PHE A 33 -17.37 -14.21 7.03
CA PHE A 33 -18.46 -13.26 6.92
C PHE A 33 -19.80 -13.98 7.08
N GLY A 34 -20.47 -13.83 8.24
CA GLY A 34 -21.80 -14.38 8.45
C GLY A 34 -21.93 -15.89 8.15
N GLY A 35 -20.91 -16.67 8.48
CA GLY A 35 -20.88 -18.12 8.22
C GLY A 35 -20.25 -18.52 6.88
N LEU A 36 -19.88 -17.57 6.02
CA LEU A 36 -19.12 -17.83 4.79
C LEU A 36 -17.65 -17.56 5.03
N THR A 37 -16.80 -18.56 4.87
CA THR A 37 -15.34 -18.41 4.87
C THR A 37 -14.88 -17.89 3.52
N ALA A 38 -14.41 -16.65 3.48
CA ALA A 38 -13.96 -16.00 2.24
C ALA A 38 -12.46 -16.20 1.96
N VAL A 39 -11.66 -16.39 3.01
CA VAL A 39 -10.24 -16.75 2.94
C VAL A 39 -9.97 -17.74 4.06
N ASP A 40 -9.21 -18.79 3.76
CA ASP A 40 -8.84 -19.81 4.73
C ASP A 40 -7.39 -20.24 4.55
N GLU A 41 -6.67 -20.38 5.67
CA GLU A 41 -5.28 -20.87 5.74
C GLU A 41 -4.30 -20.20 4.75
N PHE A 42 -4.55 -18.93 4.41
CA PHE A 42 -3.68 -18.20 3.47
C PHE A 42 -2.37 -17.80 4.14
N SER A 43 -1.26 -18.31 3.62
CA SER A 43 0.08 -17.95 4.06
C SER A 43 0.91 -17.48 2.88
N LEU A 44 1.58 -16.33 3.03
CA LEU A 44 2.40 -15.70 2.01
C LEU A 44 3.60 -15.04 2.68
N THR A 45 4.75 -15.14 2.04
CA THR A 45 5.96 -14.40 2.44
C THR A 45 6.53 -13.69 1.23
N VAL A 46 6.78 -12.39 1.35
CA VAL A 46 7.31 -11.52 0.28
C VAL A 46 8.57 -10.85 0.78
N GLY A 47 9.65 -10.95 0.01
CA GLY A 47 10.91 -10.27 0.25
C GLY A 47 10.89 -8.81 -0.22
N LYS A 48 11.87 -8.03 0.21
CA LYS A 48 11.93 -6.57 -0.02
C LYS A 48 11.94 -6.16 -1.50
N THR A 49 12.55 -6.96 -2.36
CA THR A 49 12.69 -6.68 -3.80
C THR A 49 11.88 -7.65 -4.66
N GLU A 50 10.97 -8.39 -4.05
CA GLU A 50 10.22 -9.45 -4.69
C GLU A 50 8.88 -8.95 -5.23
N ILE A 51 8.50 -9.46 -6.41
CA ILE A 51 7.18 -9.28 -6.99
C ILE A 51 6.40 -10.58 -6.79
N ALA A 52 5.32 -10.53 -6.02
CA ALA A 52 4.44 -11.67 -5.79
C ALA A 52 3.10 -11.47 -6.50
N GLY A 53 2.64 -12.48 -7.22
CA GLY A 53 1.34 -12.49 -7.91
C GLY A 53 0.31 -13.35 -7.19
N LEU A 54 -0.90 -12.83 -6.96
CA LEU A 54 -2.04 -13.58 -6.45
C LEU A 54 -2.99 -13.91 -7.60
N ILE A 55 -3.04 -15.17 -8.00
CA ILE A 55 -3.81 -15.65 -9.17
C ILE A 55 -4.95 -16.54 -8.70
N GLY A 56 -6.09 -16.48 -9.41
CA GLY A 56 -7.26 -17.31 -9.15
C GLY A 56 -8.50 -16.81 -9.88
N PRO A 57 -9.57 -17.61 -9.97
CA PRO A 57 -10.82 -17.23 -10.62
C PRO A 57 -11.53 -16.07 -9.90
N ASN A 58 -12.59 -15.53 -10.51
CA ASN A 58 -13.45 -14.55 -9.85
C ASN A 58 -14.13 -15.23 -8.65
N GLY A 59 -14.21 -14.51 -7.53
CA GLY A 59 -14.73 -15.07 -6.27
C GLY A 59 -13.71 -15.84 -5.41
N ALA A 60 -12.47 -16.09 -5.88
CA ALA A 60 -11.46 -16.82 -5.11
C ALA A 60 -10.86 -16.04 -3.91
N GLY A 61 -11.49 -14.97 -3.46
CA GLY A 61 -11.03 -14.23 -2.27
C GLY A 61 -9.86 -13.27 -2.49
N LYS A 62 -9.35 -13.07 -3.73
CA LYS A 62 -8.20 -12.19 -4.00
C LYS A 62 -8.35 -10.78 -3.42
N THR A 63 -9.48 -10.15 -3.69
CA THR A 63 -9.79 -8.80 -3.16
C THR A 63 -9.88 -8.82 -1.64
N THR A 64 -10.41 -9.90 -1.06
CA THR A 64 -10.49 -10.07 0.39
C THR A 64 -9.09 -10.17 1.02
N VAL A 65 -8.16 -10.90 0.39
CA VAL A 65 -6.76 -10.94 0.83
C VAL A 65 -6.15 -9.53 0.81
N PHE A 66 -6.30 -8.76 -0.27
CA PHE A 66 -5.82 -7.37 -0.32
C PHE A 66 -6.48 -6.47 0.74
N ASN A 67 -7.76 -6.68 1.06
CA ASN A 67 -8.44 -5.96 2.13
C ASN A 67 -7.89 -6.33 3.52
N LEU A 68 -7.51 -7.59 3.73
CA LEU A 68 -6.83 -8.04 4.95
C LEU A 68 -5.44 -7.42 5.07
N LEU A 69 -4.61 -7.49 4.01
CA LEU A 69 -3.25 -6.95 4.01
C LEU A 69 -3.21 -5.44 4.31
N THR A 70 -4.24 -4.71 3.90
CA THR A 70 -4.37 -3.26 4.15
C THR A 70 -5.18 -2.91 5.41
N ASN A 71 -5.57 -3.91 6.20
CA ASN A 71 -6.43 -3.76 7.39
C ASN A 71 -7.76 -3.03 7.14
N VAL A 72 -8.29 -3.08 5.91
CA VAL A 72 -9.69 -2.72 5.62
C VAL A 72 -10.61 -3.70 6.32
N TYR A 73 -10.22 -4.99 6.34
CA TYR A 73 -10.81 -6.03 7.17
C TYR A 73 -9.79 -6.53 8.19
N GLN A 74 -10.25 -6.83 9.39
CA GLN A 74 -9.45 -7.54 10.39
C GLN A 74 -9.60 -9.05 10.16
N PRO A 75 -8.52 -9.83 10.20
CA PRO A 75 -8.62 -11.28 10.06
C PRO A 75 -9.35 -11.88 11.25
N SER A 76 -10.16 -12.91 10.97
CA SER A 76 -10.77 -13.75 12.02
C SER A 76 -9.76 -14.74 12.61
N ARG A 77 -8.78 -15.15 11.80
CA ARG A 77 -7.71 -16.10 12.16
C ARG A 77 -6.39 -15.66 11.52
N GLY A 78 -5.29 -16.09 12.14
CA GLY A 78 -3.95 -15.85 11.63
C GLY A 78 -3.41 -14.47 11.96
N SER A 79 -2.30 -14.11 11.32
CA SER A 79 -1.62 -12.84 11.57
C SER A 79 -0.95 -12.28 10.32
N ILE A 80 -0.75 -10.96 10.32
CA ILE A 80 -0.02 -10.23 9.28
C ILE A 80 1.13 -9.49 9.95
N ILE A 81 2.32 -9.69 9.43
CA ILE A 81 3.55 -9.05 9.89
C ILE A 81 4.14 -8.24 8.75
N LEU A 82 4.43 -6.97 9.01
CA LEU A 82 5.04 -6.04 8.07
C LEU A 82 6.35 -5.52 8.66
N ASP A 83 7.46 -5.77 7.97
CA ASP A 83 8.83 -5.44 8.40
C ASP A 83 9.07 -5.84 9.88
N GLY A 84 8.71 -7.09 10.22
CA GLY A 84 8.82 -7.67 11.56
C GLY A 84 7.82 -7.15 12.60
N LYS A 85 6.84 -6.32 12.22
CA LYS A 85 5.86 -5.72 13.15
C LYS A 85 4.44 -6.19 12.81
N SER A 86 3.70 -6.62 13.83
CA SER A 86 2.29 -7.02 13.66
C SER A 86 1.41 -5.83 13.26
N THR A 87 0.48 -6.09 12.33
CA THR A 87 -0.55 -5.12 11.93
C THR A 87 -1.86 -5.29 12.73
N ALA A 88 -1.94 -6.25 13.64
CA ALA A 88 -3.14 -6.52 14.43
C ALA A 88 -3.60 -5.28 15.19
N GLY A 89 -4.90 -5.01 15.17
CA GLY A 89 -5.52 -3.87 15.85
C GLY A 89 -5.17 -2.49 15.29
N LYS A 90 -4.41 -2.41 14.21
CA LYS A 90 -4.07 -1.13 13.56
C LYS A 90 -5.17 -0.71 12.59
N THR A 91 -5.30 0.60 12.40
CA THR A 91 -6.16 1.16 11.35
C THR A 91 -5.46 1.09 9.99
N THR A 92 -6.23 1.17 8.90
CA THR A 92 -5.70 1.25 7.51
C THR A 92 -4.66 2.37 7.37
N SER A 93 -4.91 3.54 7.97
CA SER A 93 -3.96 4.66 7.95
C SER A 93 -2.65 4.34 8.68
N GLN A 94 -2.71 3.61 9.80
CA GLN A 94 -1.51 3.18 10.52
C GLN A 94 -0.70 2.16 9.73
N VAL A 95 -1.38 1.21 9.07
CA VAL A 95 -0.72 0.21 8.19
C VAL A 95 -0.09 0.89 6.98
N ASN A 96 -0.75 1.90 6.41
CA ASN A 96 -0.17 2.71 5.34
C ASN A 96 1.12 3.41 5.79
N ARG A 97 1.15 3.99 6.99
CA ARG A 97 2.36 4.60 7.56
C ARG A 97 3.47 3.58 7.86
N MET A 98 3.13 2.31 8.02
CA MET A 98 4.13 1.23 8.15
C MET A 98 4.75 0.84 6.81
N GLY A 99 4.23 1.31 5.67
CA GLY A 99 4.82 1.14 4.35
C GLY A 99 3.97 0.36 3.34
N ILE A 100 2.75 -0.07 3.67
CA ILE A 100 1.83 -0.66 2.70
C ILE A 100 1.05 0.44 2.00
N ALA A 101 1.18 0.54 0.67
CA ALA A 101 0.31 1.33 -0.19
C ALA A 101 -0.51 0.41 -1.10
N ARG A 102 -1.71 0.85 -1.48
CA ARG A 102 -2.58 0.15 -2.42
C ARG A 102 -3.08 1.09 -3.49
N THR A 103 -3.01 0.65 -4.74
CA THR A 103 -3.71 1.30 -5.84
C THR A 103 -5.14 0.77 -5.92
N PHE A 104 -6.11 1.65 -6.16
CA PHE A 104 -7.51 1.29 -6.31
C PHE A 104 -7.93 1.45 -7.76
N GLN A 105 -8.79 0.57 -8.26
CA GLN A 105 -9.32 0.63 -9.63
C GLN A 105 -10.20 1.88 -9.86
N ASN A 106 -10.97 2.27 -8.84
CA ASN A 106 -11.81 3.47 -8.87
C ASN A 106 -11.10 4.59 -8.11
N ILE A 107 -10.35 5.39 -8.84
CA ILE A 107 -9.71 6.58 -8.29
C ILE A 107 -10.78 7.68 -8.20
N ARG A 108 -10.97 8.24 -6.99
CA ARG A 108 -11.80 9.43 -6.79
C ARG A 108 -10.88 10.63 -6.65
N LEU A 109 -10.83 11.43 -7.68
CA LEU A 109 -10.13 12.70 -7.66
C LEU A 109 -11.05 13.80 -7.09
N PHE A 110 -10.44 14.81 -6.51
CA PHE A 110 -11.11 16.06 -6.18
C PHE A 110 -11.18 16.89 -7.47
N SER A 111 -12.26 16.75 -8.23
CA SER A 111 -12.40 17.32 -9.59
C SER A 111 -12.27 18.84 -9.63
N ASN A 112 -12.66 19.53 -8.56
CA ASN A 112 -12.57 20.99 -8.42
C ASN A 112 -11.19 21.48 -7.90
N MET A 113 -10.23 20.59 -7.77
CA MET A 113 -8.86 20.91 -7.37
C MET A 113 -7.93 20.69 -8.55
N SER A 114 -6.78 21.37 -8.55
CA SER A 114 -5.75 21.15 -9.56
C SER A 114 -5.17 19.72 -9.46
N VAL A 115 -4.59 19.24 -10.56
CA VAL A 115 -3.83 17.98 -10.58
C VAL A 115 -2.74 18.00 -9.50
N LEU A 116 -2.01 19.12 -9.38
CA LEU A 116 -0.97 19.33 -8.38
C LEU A 116 -1.51 19.19 -6.95
N ASP A 117 -2.66 19.80 -6.66
CA ASP A 117 -3.24 19.73 -5.32
C ASP A 117 -3.74 18.33 -4.98
N ASN A 118 -4.29 17.60 -5.95
CA ASN A 118 -4.64 16.19 -5.77
C ASN A 118 -3.42 15.34 -5.40
N VAL A 119 -2.28 15.55 -6.05
CA VAL A 119 -1.02 14.86 -5.72
C VAL A 119 -0.54 15.25 -4.32
N LYS A 120 -0.62 16.55 -3.94
CA LYS A 120 -0.25 17.03 -2.60
C LYS A 120 -1.10 16.40 -1.49
N VAL A 121 -2.41 16.20 -1.72
CA VAL A 121 -3.27 15.45 -0.79
C VAL A 121 -2.74 14.04 -0.56
N GLY A 122 -2.29 13.35 -1.62
CA GLY A 122 -1.68 12.02 -1.51
C GLY A 122 -0.37 12.01 -0.70
N LEU A 123 0.38 13.09 -0.74
CA LEU A 123 1.66 13.24 -0.02
C LEU A 123 1.49 13.55 1.49
N HIS A 124 0.28 13.85 1.96
CA HIS A 124 0.03 14.27 3.34
C HIS A 124 0.61 13.34 4.42
N ASN A 125 0.54 12.03 4.21
CA ASN A 125 1.10 11.05 5.14
C ASN A 125 2.64 10.96 5.10
N SER A 126 3.27 11.41 4.03
CA SER A 126 4.73 11.36 3.83
C SER A 126 5.44 12.59 4.37
N ILE A 127 4.72 13.69 4.52
CA ILE A 127 5.26 14.96 5.02
C ILE A 127 4.89 15.06 6.50
N LYS A 128 5.89 14.95 7.36
CA LYS A 128 5.72 15.11 8.82
C LYS A 128 5.44 16.57 9.15
N GLU A 129 4.18 16.96 9.09
CA GLU A 129 3.73 18.22 9.68
C GLU A 129 3.41 17.98 11.16
N GLY A 130 4.06 18.72 12.04
CA GLY A 130 3.65 18.76 13.45
C GLY A 130 2.27 19.43 13.53
N PHE A 131 1.32 18.82 14.26
CA PHE A 131 -0.03 19.35 14.51
C PHE A 131 -0.04 20.84 14.89
N PHE A 132 0.97 21.30 15.62
CA PHE A 132 1.13 22.70 16.00
C PHE A 132 1.53 23.64 14.85
N SER A 133 2.22 23.18 13.81
CA SER A 133 2.60 24.02 12.67
C SER A 133 1.41 24.32 11.76
N SER A 134 0.46 23.40 11.65
CA SER A 134 -0.77 23.60 10.86
C SER A 134 -1.71 24.62 11.51
N VAL A 135 -1.74 24.70 12.84
CA VAL A 135 -2.64 25.62 13.58
C VAL A 135 -2.11 27.06 13.63
N THR A 136 -0.77 27.23 13.64
CA THR A 136 -0.15 28.54 13.85
C THR A 136 0.24 29.28 12.57
N HIS A 137 0.05 28.71 11.37
CA HIS A 137 0.51 29.28 10.08
C HIS A 137 1.94 29.83 10.13
N GLY A 138 2.81 29.26 10.97
CA GLY A 138 4.17 29.70 11.23
C GLY A 138 5.17 29.34 10.11
N PHE A 139 6.43 29.70 10.33
CA PHE A 139 7.55 29.44 9.39
C PHE A 139 7.67 27.95 8.98
N GLY A 140 7.25 27.02 9.84
CA GLY A 140 7.22 25.58 9.55
C GLY A 140 6.23 25.19 8.46
N TYR A 141 5.05 25.82 8.43
CA TYR A 141 4.03 25.57 7.42
C TYR A 141 4.49 25.91 6.01
N LYS A 142 5.08 27.12 5.82
CA LYS A 142 5.60 27.52 4.49
C LYS A 142 6.71 26.59 3.98
N LYS A 143 7.54 26.07 4.87
CA LYS A 143 8.61 25.13 4.49
C LYS A 143 8.02 23.78 4.09
N ALA A 144 7.07 23.25 4.86
CA ALA A 144 6.39 21.98 4.56
C ALA A 144 5.60 22.06 3.25
N GLU A 145 4.87 23.17 3.04
CA GLU A 145 4.13 23.41 1.79
C GLU A 145 5.05 23.50 0.58
N LYS A 146 6.19 24.18 0.71
CA LYS A 146 7.21 24.25 -0.35
C LYS A 146 7.74 22.85 -0.67
N THR A 147 8.09 22.06 0.33
CA THR A 147 8.57 20.68 0.15
C THR A 147 7.51 19.79 -0.49
N ALA A 148 6.22 19.92 -0.07
CA ALA A 148 5.12 19.21 -0.68
C ALA A 148 4.95 19.54 -2.15
N ASN A 149 5.06 20.83 -2.49
CA ASN A 149 4.93 21.34 -3.85
C ASN A 149 6.08 20.83 -4.74
N GLU A 150 7.32 20.95 -4.28
CA GLU A 150 8.50 20.44 -5.00
C GLU A 150 8.38 18.94 -5.26
N ARG A 151 8.00 18.15 -4.25
CA ARG A 151 7.84 16.71 -4.38
C ARG A 151 6.68 16.32 -5.30
N ALA A 152 5.57 17.07 -5.27
CA ALA A 152 4.44 16.83 -6.15
C ALA A 152 4.81 17.12 -7.61
N ILE A 153 5.56 18.20 -7.87
CA ILE A 153 6.06 18.53 -9.22
C ILE A 153 7.01 17.44 -9.72
N GLU A 154 7.97 16.98 -8.90
CA GLU A 154 8.87 15.88 -9.26
C GLU A 154 8.10 14.62 -9.68
N LEU A 155 7.03 14.27 -8.94
CA LEU A 155 6.21 13.12 -9.27
C LEU A 155 5.45 13.33 -10.59
N LEU A 156 4.87 14.50 -10.81
CA LEU A 156 4.19 14.82 -12.07
C LEU A 156 5.16 14.80 -13.25
N ASP A 157 6.37 15.30 -13.08
CA ASP A 157 7.40 15.26 -14.11
C ASP A 157 7.83 13.84 -14.44
N PHE A 158 8.00 12.98 -13.43
CA PHE A 158 8.28 11.55 -13.61
C PHE A 158 7.25 10.85 -14.50
N PHE A 159 5.96 11.24 -14.38
CA PHE A 159 4.88 10.71 -15.21
C PHE A 159 4.61 11.54 -16.47
N SER A 160 5.48 12.51 -16.80
CA SER A 160 5.30 13.44 -17.95
C SER A 160 3.96 14.20 -17.89
N MET A 161 3.54 14.59 -16.70
CA MET A 161 2.30 15.32 -16.42
C MET A 161 2.51 16.72 -15.86
N ALA A 162 3.73 17.27 -15.91
CA ALA A 162 4.04 18.59 -15.37
C ALA A 162 3.27 19.73 -16.07
N ASP A 163 2.99 19.59 -17.35
CA ASP A 163 2.23 20.55 -18.17
C ASP A 163 0.76 20.69 -17.78
N VAL A 164 0.19 19.69 -17.12
CA VAL A 164 -1.19 19.70 -16.63
C VAL A 164 -1.33 19.99 -15.14
N ALA A 165 -0.22 20.25 -14.44
CA ALA A 165 -0.19 20.43 -12.98
C ALA A 165 -1.24 21.42 -12.44
N ASN A 166 -1.46 22.52 -13.15
CA ASN A 166 -2.39 23.58 -12.75
C ASN A 166 -3.80 23.46 -13.36
N LYS A 167 -4.08 22.40 -14.16
CA LYS A 167 -5.40 22.13 -14.68
C LYS A 167 -6.26 21.46 -13.61
N GLU A 168 -7.58 21.64 -13.69
CA GLU A 168 -8.53 20.89 -12.89
C GLU A 168 -8.43 19.39 -13.23
N ALA A 169 -8.60 18.55 -12.20
CA ALA A 169 -8.41 17.11 -12.32
C ALA A 169 -9.65 16.34 -12.82
N GLY A 170 -10.77 17.05 -13.05
CA GLY A 170 -12.07 16.51 -13.51
C GLY A 170 -12.34 16.73 -14.97
#